data_46563fc05faeb9c00f940e8cb1f262e1
#
_entry.id   46563fc05faeb9c00f940e8cb1f262e1
#
_cell.length_a   1.000
_cell.length_b   1.000
_cell.length_c   1.000
_cell.angle_alpha   90.00
_cell.angle_beta   90.00
_cell.angle_gamma   90.00
#
_symmetry.space_group_name_H-M   'P 1'
#
loop_
_entity.id
_entity.type
_entity.pdbx_description
1 polymer ?
#
loop_
_entity_poly.entity_id
_entity_poly.type
_entity_poly.pdbx_seq_one_letter_code
_entity_poly.pdbx_strand_id
1 'polypeptide(L)'
;MVKDEHKVTEAFKSGEGIHWGDHHCDLYEGVERFFKTGYLANLVSNWIPSLDGIETKLKSGIKVADIGCGHGASTIIMAKEYPESEFIGFDFHPDSVSMARKRAEDAGVKDRVKFEVADSTSFPGKDYDFVTVFDALHDMGNPHGASEQIFKSIKSDGSWMIVEPFASDKLEENHNPIGRLFYGASTSVCVPCSLAAKGPGLGAQAGPAKIERVVKSGGFTKFRIATKNPFNIVYEANP
;
A
#
# COMPACT_ATOMS: atom_id res chain seq x y z
N MET A 1 0.06 18.51 3.77
CA MET A 1 -1.36 18.93 3.77
C MET A 1 -1.52 20.44 3.90
N VAL A 2 -1.11 21.09 4.99
CA VAL A 2 -1.30 22.55 5.18
C VAL A 2 -0.65 23.40 4.08
N LYS A 3 0.55 23.02 3.63
CA LYS A 3 1.26 23.76 2.54
C LYS A 3 0.59 23.63 1.17
N ASP A 4 -0.26 22.65 0.97
CA ASP A 4 -0.99 22.39 -0.29
C ASP A 4 -2.47 22.81 -0.22
N GLU A 5 -2.87 23.56 0.81
CA GLU A 5 -4.26 23.98 1.01
C GLU A 5 -4.86 24.65 -0.24
N HIS A 6 -4.10 25.54 -0.87
CA HIS A 6 -4.55 26.21 -2.10
C HIS A 6 -4.77 25.22 -3.25
N LYS A 7 -3.93 24.18 -3.41
CA LYS A 7 -4.10 23.14 -4.44
C LYS A 7 -5.35 22.30 -4.15
N VAL A 8 -5.58 21.96 -2.87
CA VAL A 8 -6.80 21.24 -2.45
C VAL A 8 -8.02 22.09 -2.78
N THR A 9 -8.00 23.40 -2.50
CA THR A 9 -9.09 24.30 -2.81
C THR A 9 -9.38 24.35 -4.33
N GLU A 10 -8.34 24.43 -5.17
CA GLU A 10 -8.52 24.41 -6.63
C GLU A 10 -9.01 23.06 -7.14
N ALA A 11 -8.52 21.95 -6.56
CA ALA A 11 -9.00 20.61 -6.89
C ALA A 11 -10.50 20.43 -6.59
N PHE A 12 -10.99 21.00 -5.50
CA PHE A 12 -12.43 21.02 -5.19
C PHE A 12 -13.27 21.82 -6.19
N LYS A 13 -12.71 22.91 -6.75
CA LYS A 13 -13.40 23.73 -7.75
C LYS A 13 -13.40 23.08 -9.13
N SER A 14 -12.29 22.49 -9.56
CA SER A 14 -12.11 21.92 -10.88
C SER A 14 -12.60 20.47 -11.00
N GLY A 15 -12.49 19.69 -9.92
CA GLY A 15 -12.71 18.25 -9.94
C GLY A 15 -11.54 17.43 -10.49
N GLU A 16 -10.40 18.08 -10.83
CA GLU A 16 -9.26 17.42 -11.49
C GLU A 16 -8.33 16.65 -10.52
N GLY A 17 -8.46 16.89 -9.21
CA GLY A 17 -7.59 16.29 -8.20
C GLY A 17 -6.20 16.92 -8.13
N ILE A 18 -5.25 16.21 -7.51
CA ILE A 18 -3.84 16.61 -7.34
C ILE A 18 -2.99 15.38 -7.53
N HIS A 19 -2.08 15.36 -8.53
CA HIS A 19 -1.16 14.23 -8.67
C HIS A 19 -0.24 14.11 -7.46
N TRP A 20 0.11 12.86 -7.12
CA TRP A 20 1.00 12.58 -5.99
C TRP A 20 2.28 13.43 -6.05
N GLY A 21 2.96 13.45 -7.20
CA GLY A 21 4.19 14.21 -7.42
C GLY A 21 4.06 15.74 -7.31
N ASP A 22 2.84 16.27 -7.33
CA ASP A 22 2.57 17.71 -7.23
C ASP A 22 2.40 18.17 -5.78
N HIS A 23 2.33 17.27 -4.82
CA HIS A 23 2.29 17.62 -3.41
C HIS A 23 3.63 18.17 -2.91
N HIS A 24 3.58 18.94 -1.84
CA HIS A 24 4.79 19.44 -1.20
C HIS A 24 5.60 18.28 -0.61
N CYS A 25 6.94 18.31 -0.75
CA CYS A 25 7.84 17.24 -0.31
C CYS A 25 7.67 16.83 1.16
N ASP A 26 7.32 17.75 2.04
CA ASP A 26 7.01 17.45 3.46
C ASP A 26 5.85 16.46 3.61
N LEU A 27 4.98 16.32 2.60
CA LEU A 27 3.90 15.34 2.65
C LEU A 27 4.46 13.92 2.63
N TYR A 28 5.39 13.63 1.72
CA TYR A 28 5.97 12.28 1.58
C TYR A 28 6.69 11.83 2.84
N GLU A 29 7.48 12.74 3.43
CA GLU A 29 8.16 12.47 4.71
C GLU A 29 7.15 12.30 5.86
N GLY A 30 6.11 13.12 5.89
CA GLY A 30 5.05 13.06 6.90
C GLY A 30 4.24 11.77 6.84
N VAL A 31 3.84 11.36 5.64
CA VAL A 31 3.10 10.11 5.38
C VAL A 31 3.94 8.90 5.79
N GLU A 32 5.19 8.84 5.33
CA GLU A 32 6.09 7.77 5.73
C GLU A 32 6.29 7.71 7.25
N ARG A 33 6.59 8.85 7.88
CA ARG A 33 6.80 8.92 9.33
C ARG A 33 5.57 8.45 10.12
N PHE A 34 4.38 8.78 9.63
CA PHE A 34 3.12 8.35 10.23
C PHE A 34 2.95 6.83 10.16
N PHE A 35 3.02 6.25 8.97
CA PHE A 35 2.78 4.82 8.76
C PHE A 35 3.91 3.93 9.25
N LYS A 36 5.17 4.34 9.08
CA LYS A 36 6.36 3.58 9.51
C LYS A 36 6.32 3.20 11.00
N THR A 37 5.78 4.05 11.85
CA THR A 37 5.60 3.73 13.28
C THR A 37 4.70 2.51 13.47
N GLY A 38 3.59 2.45 12.73
CA GLY A 38 2.69 1.31 12.72
C GLY A 38 3.34 0.04 12.15
N TYR A 39 4.11 0.18 11.06
CA TYR A 39 4.84 -0.95 10.45
C TYR A 39 5.88 -1.54 11.41
N LEU A 40 6.69 -0.71 12.06
CA LEU A 40 7.67 -1.15 13.03
C LEU A 40 7.03 -1.90 14.23
N ALA A 41 5.85 -1.46 14.64
CA ALA A 41 5.16 -2.06 15.78
C ALA A 41 4.42 -3.36 15.44
N ASN A 42 3.94 -3.53 14.19
CA ASN A 42 2.97 -4.57 13.88
C ASN A 42 3.35 -5.50 12.73
N LEU A 43 4.13 -5.05 11.73
CA LEU A 43 4.32 -5.77 10.47
C LEU A 43 4.86 -7.19 10.71
N VAL A 44 5.96 -7.30 11.43
CA VAL A 44 6.61 -8.58 11.72
C VAL A 44 5.96 -9.33 12.88
N SER A 45 5.55 -8.60 13.92
CA SER A 45 5.06 -9.20 15.16
C SER A 45 3.59 -9.64 15.13
N ASN A 46 2.79 -9.08 14.21
CA ASN A 46 1.34 -9.26 14.20
C ASN A 46 0.78 -9.51 12.81
N TRP A 47 1.08 -8.63 11.82
CA TRP A 47 0.40 -8.69 10.52
C TRP A 47 0.83 -9.90 9.69
N ILE A 48 2.13 -10.11 9.50
CA ILE A 48 2.64 -11.28 8.76
C ILE A 48 2.25 -12.59 9.45
N PRO A 49 2.37 -12.76 10.79
CA PRO A 49 1.92 -13.97 11.47
C PRO A 49 0.41 -14.26 11.39
N SER A 50 -0.42 -13.24 11.07
CA SER A 50 -1.86 -13.43 10.89
C SER A 50 -2.25 -14.04 9.53
N LEU A 51 -1.29 -14.13 8.60
CA LEU A 51 -1.47 -14.71 7.27
C LEU A 51 -1.19 -16.22 7.27
N ASP A 52 -1.88 -16.96 6.40
CA ASP A 52 -1.79 -18.41 6.37
C ASP A 52 -0.43 -18.91 5.84
N GLY A 53 0.47 -19.29 6.74
CA GLY A 53 1.76 -19.91 6.43
C GLY A 53 2.84 -18.99 5.83
N ILE A 54 2.56 -17.71 5.63
CA ILE A 54 3.47 -16.76 4.98
C ILE A 54 4.75 -16.54 5.78
N GLU A 55 4.67 -16.43 7.11
CA GLU A 55 5.86 -16.24 7.92
C GLU A 55 6.85 -17.41 7.75
N THR A 56 6.35 -18.64 7.69
CA THR A 56 7.18 -19.83 7.46
C THR A 56 7.83 -19.80 6.08
N LYS A 57 7.08 -19.43 5.04
CA LYS A 57 7.60 -19.25 3.68
C LYS A 57 8.69 -18.17 3.65
N LEU A 58 8.47 -17.00 4.28
CA LEU A 58 9.45 -15.91 4.37
C LEU A 58 10.76 -16.35 5.04
N LYS A 59 10.68 -17.14 6.10
CA LYS A 59 11.86 -17.69 6.80
C LYS A 59 12.62 -18.73 5.97
N SER A 60 11.95 -19.40 5.04
CA SER A 60 12.58 -20.40 4.15
C SER A 60 13.14 -19.82 2.84
N GLY A 61 12.88 -18.57 2.56
CA GLY A 61 13.33 -17.88 1.36
C GLY A 61 12.30 -17.92 0.23
N ILE A 62 11.66 -16.76 -0.02
CA ILE A 62 10.66 -16.58 -1.07
C ILE A 62 10.87 -15.25 -1.81
N LYS A 63 10.14 -15.09 -2.90
CA LYS A 63 10.15 -13.90 -3.74
C LYS A 63 8.96 -12.99 -3.39
N VAL A 64 9.25 -11.78 -2.95
CA VAL A 64 8.26 -10.80 -2.47
C VAL A 64 8.24 -9.57 -3.38
N ALA A 65 7.04 -9.11 -3.76
CA ALA A 65 6.82 -7.82 -4.40
C ALA A 65 6.02 -6.89 -3.50
N ASP A 66 6.49 -5.64 -3.34
CA ASP A 66 5.82 -4.58 -2.58
C ASP A 66 5.37 -3.48 -3.54
N ILE A 67 4.06 -3.35 -3.77
CA ILE A 67 3.48 -2.47 -4.79
C ILE A 67 3.00 -1.16 -4.16
N GLY A 68 3.47 -0.03 -4.69
CA GLY A 68 3.28 1.27 -4.05
C GLY A 68 4.21 1.42 -2.84
N CYS A 69 5.46 0.98 -2.97
CA CYS A 69 6.40 0.88 -1.85
C CYS A 69 6.89 2.23 -1.30
N GLY A 70 6.62 3.34 -1.99
CA GLY A 70 7.04 4.67 -1.60
C GLY A 70 8.54 4.75 -1.32
N HIS A 71 8.92 5.22 -0.14
CA HIS A 71 10.32 5.29 0.32
C HIS A 71 10.88 3.94 0.84
N GLY A 72 10.16 2.82 0.65
CA GLY A 72 10.63 1.46 0.94
C GLY A 72 10.60 1.05 2.42
N ALA A 73 9.84 1.74 3.27
CA ALA A 73 9.87 1.48 4.72
C ALA A 73 9.42 0.05 5.07
N SER A 74 8.28 -0.40 4.55
CA SER A 74 7.74 -1.76 4.73
C SER A 74 8.68 -2.83 4.17
N THR A 75 9.13 -2.64 2.93
CA THR A 75 10.03 -3.57 2.23
C THR A 75 11.34 -3.76 3.01
N ILE A 76 11.95 -2.67 3.50
CA ILE A 76 13.20 -2.72 4.27
C ILE A 76 13.00 -3.41 5.63
N ILE A 77 11.87 -3.19 6.30
CA ILE A 77 11.55 -3.87 7.58
C ILE A 77 11.45 -5.38 7.34
N MET A 78 10.70 -5.81 6.31
CA MET A 78 10.59 -7.23 5.96
C MET A 78 11.94 -7.84 5.59
N ALA A 79 12.75 -7.15 4.80
CA ALA A 79 14.05 -7.65 4.37
C ALA A 79 15.07 -7.78 5.52
N LYS A 80 14.95 -6.97 6.57
CA LYS A 80 15.78 -7.12 7.77
C LYS A 80 15.41 -8.36 8.58
N GLU A 81 14.12 -8.63 8.70
CA GLU A 81 13.60 -9.75 9.48
C GLU A 81 13.74 -11.10 8.77
N TYR A 82 13.59 -11.10 7.43
CA TYR A 82 13.59 -12.33 6.63
C TYR A 82 14.76 -12.35 5.65
N PRO A 83 15.99 -12.61 6.14
CA PRO A 83 17.21 -12.49 5.34
C PRO A 83 17.33 -13.52 4.20
N GLU A 84 16.59 -14.62 4.26
CA GLU A 84 16.59 -15.65 3.22
C GLU A 84 15.70 -15.30 2.02
N SER A 85 14.80 -14.30 2.17
CA SER A 85 13.87 -13.88 1.12
C SER A 85 14.42 -12.74 0.28
N GLU A 86 13.96 -12.67 -0.99
CA GLU A 86 14.27 -11.60 -1.92
C GLU A 86 13.08 -10.64 -2.06
N PHE A 87 13.36 -9.35 -2.06
CA PHE A 87 12.34 -8.32 -2.11
C PHE A 87 12.52 -7.39 -3.31
N ILE A 88 11.41 -7.02 -3.93
CA ILE A 88 11.38 -5.97 -4.92
C ILE A 88 10.22 -5.02 -4.63
N GLY A 89 10.54 -3.73 -4.47
CA GLY A 89 9.54 -2.67 -4.33
C GLY A 89 9.32 -1.96 -5.65
N PHE A 90 8.05 -1.72 -5.98
CA PHE A 90 7.64 -0.95 -7.16
C PHE A 90 6.88 0.29 -6.72
N ASP A 91 7.22 1.43 -7.29
CA ASP A 91 6.47 2.67 -7.15
C ASP A 91 6.55 3.47 -8.46
N PHE A 92 5.48 4.19 -8.79
CA PHE A 92 5.46 4.98 -10.01
C PHE A 92 6.24 6.29 -9.88
N HIS A 93 6.52 6.75 -8.65
CA HIS A 93 7.18 8.03 -8.36
C HIS A 93 8.72 7.88 -8.29
N PRO A 94 9.48 8.41 -9.28
CA PRO A 94 10.93 8.17 -9.38
C PRO A 94 11.72 8.64 -8.16
N ASP A 95 11.34 9.78 -7.55
CA ASP A 95 12.05 10.33 -6.39
C ASP A 95 11.85 9.45 -5.16
N SER A 96 10.65 8.87 -4.99
CA SER A 96 10.38 7.88 -3.93
C SER A 96 11.26 6.65 -4.10
N VAL A 97 11.37 6.11 -5.31
CA VAL A 97 12.23 4.95 -5.62
C VAL A 97 13.70 5.27 -5.36
N SER A 98 14.16 6.47 -5.75
CA SER A 98 15.52 6.91 -5.48
C SER A 98 15.82 6.96 -3.97
N MET A 99 14.90 7.49 -3.19
CA MET A 99 15.00 7.51 -1.73
C MET A 99 14.98 6.10 -1.12
N ALA A 100 14.11 5.21 -1.63
CA ALA A 100 14.03 3.82 -1.18
C ALA A 100 15.34 3.07 -1.39
N ARG A 101 16.00 3.24 -2.56
CA ARG A 101 17.32 2.65 -2.85
C ARG A 101 18.38 3.12 -1.86
N LYS A 102 18.46 4.42 -1.60
CA LYS A 102 19.39 4.98 -0.62
C LYS A 102 19.15 4.39 0.77
N ARG A 103 17.90 4.30 1.19
CA ARG A 103 17.55 3.73 2.51
C ARG A 103 17.85 2.25 2.62
N ALA A 104 17.70 1.47 1.54
CA ALA A 104 18.12 0.06 1.54
C ALA A 104 19.63 -0.09 1.68
N GLU A 105 20.41 0.81 1.06
CA GLU A 105 21.86 0.85 1.25
C GLU A 105 22.22 1.22 2.69
N ASP A 106 21.66 2.31 3.23
CA ASP A 106 21.88 2.75 4.61
C ASP A 106 21.45 1.68 5.64
N ALA A 107 20.46 0.86 5.29
CA ALA A 107 19.95 -0.23 6.12
C ALA A 107 20.74 -1.54 5.99
N GLY A 108 21.70 -1.64 5.05
CA GLY A 108 22.52 -2.83 4.80
C GLY A 108 21.76 -4.00 4.17
N VAL A 109 20.69 -3.73 3.40
CA VAL A 109 19.85 -4.78 2.78
C VAL A 109 19.85 -4.74 1.24
N LYS A 110 20.66 -3.88 0.60
CA LYS A 110 20.65 -3.64 -0.84
C LYS A 110 20.92 -4.90 -1.70
N ASP A 111 21.56 -5.90 -1.15
CA ASP A 111 21.92 -7.11 -1.90
C ASP A 111 20.71 -8.05 -2.14
N ARG A 112 19.66 -7.91 -1.32
CA ARG A 112 18.42 -8.70 -1.43
C ARG A 112 17.14 -7.87 -1.59
N VAL A 113 17.29 -6.54 -1.69
CA VAL A 113 16.18 -5.62 -1.94
C VAL A 113 16.46 -4.80 -3.18
N LYS A 114 15.52 -4.79 -4.11
CA LYS A 114 15.55 -3.93 -5.29
C LYS A 114 14.38 -2.97 -5.23
N PHE A 115 14.54 -1.78 -5.82
CA PHE A 115 13.45 -0.84 -6.02
C PHE A 115 13.44 -0.37 -7.47
N GLU A 116 12.28 -0.45 -8.11
CA GLU A 116 12.12 -0.11 -9.52
C GLU A 116 10.95 0.86 -9.72
N VAL A 117 11.11 1.78 -10.68
CA VAL A 117 10.03 2.66 -11.09
C VAL A 117 9.10 1.90 -11.99
N ALA A 118 7.87 1.66 -11.53
CA ALA A 118 6.85 0.98 -12.33
C ALA A 118 5.44 1.36 -11.86
N ASP A 119 4.51 1.37 -12.79
CA ASP A 119 3.09 1.54 -12.50
C ASP A 119 2.50 0.24 -11.95
N SER A 120 1.56 0.37 -10.99
CA SER A 120 0.92 -0.77 -10.33
C SER A 120 0.12 -1.68 -11.28
N THR A 121 -0.26 -1.19 -12.46
CA THR A 121 -0.99 -1.96 -13.48
C THR A 121 -0.09 -2.66 -14.48
N SER A 122 1.23 -2.45 -14.43
CA SER A 122 2.17 -2.93 -15.44
C SER A 122 3.57 -3.25 -14.91
N PHE A 123 3.75 -3.36 -13.60
CA PHE A 123 5.05 -3.71 -13.01
C PHE A 123 5.55 -5.07 -13.56
N PRO A 124 6.86 -5.21 -13.77
CA PRO A 124 7.44 -6.41 -14.35
C PRO A 124 7.55 -7.58 -13.35
N GLY A 125 7.83 -8.76 -13.89
CA GLY A 125 8.06 -9.97 -13.10
C GLY A 125 6.78 -10.80 -12.91
N LYS A 126 7.01 -12.00 -12.41
CA LYS A 126 5.97 -13.00 -12.13
C LYS A 126 6.49 -14.05 -11.15
N ASP A 127 5.62 -14.95 -10.78
CA ASP A 127 5.91 -16.05 -9.87
C ASP A 127 6.35 -15.54 -8.48
N TYR A 128 5.72 -14.45 -8.02
CA TYR A 128 5.87 -13.98 -6.64
C TYR A 128 5.12 -14.91 -5.69
N ASP A 129 5.76 -15.30 -4.61
CA ASP A 129 5.15 -16.09 -3.55
C ASP A 129 4.27 -15.22 -2.65
N PHE A 130 4.68 -13.98 -2.48
CA PHE A 130 4.01 -13.01 -1.63
C PHE A 130 4.02 -11.62 -2.28
N VAL A 131 2.86 -10.99 -2.31
CA VAL A 131 2.72 -9.60 -2.76
C VAL A 131 2.16 -8.76 -1.62
N THR A 132 2.62 -7.54 -1.48
CA THR A 132 2.16 -6.60 -0.46
C THR A 132 1.76 -5.26 -1.05
N VAL A 133 0.76 -4.64 -0.44
CA VAL A 133 0.38 -3.23 -0.67
C VAL A 133 0.11 -2.61 0.70
N PHE A 134 0.76 -1.52 1.01
CA PHE A 134 0.62 -0.83 2.29
C PHE A 134 0.07 0.57 2.11
N ASP A 135 -1.15 0.80 2.60
CA ASP A 135 -1.81 2.10 2.66
C ASP A 135 -1.78 2.86 1.32
N ALA A 136 -1.92 2.13 0.18
CA ALA A 136 -1.78 2.67 -1.16
C ALA A 136 -2.89 2.27 -2.14
N LEU A 137 -3.56 1.12 -1.96
CA LEU A 137 -4.56 0.63 -2.92
C LEU A 137 -5.74 1.61 -3.06
N HIS A 138 -6.11 2.26 -1.98
CA HIS A 138 -7.26 3.17 -1.91
C HIS A 138 -7.04 4.52 -2.62
N ASP A 139 -5.81 4.91 -2.92
CA ASP A 139 -5.50 6.15 -3.62
C ASP A 139 -4.99 5.95 -5.05
N MET A 140 -4.83 4.70 -5.50
CA MET A 140 -4.44 4.38 -6.87
C MET A 140 -5.45 4.90 -7.90
N GLY A 141 -4.95 5.31 -9.05
CA GLY A 141 -5.78 5.71 -10.19
C GLY A 141 -6.55 4.53 -10.81
N ASN A 142 -5.95 3.34 -10.81
CA ASN A 142 -6.60 2.13 -11.32
C ASN A 142 -6.39 0.93 -10.37
N PRO A 143 -7.07 0.90 -9.22
CA PRO A 143 -6.92 -0.19 -8.26
C PRO A 143 -7.40 -1.55 -8.81
N HIS A 144 -8.36 -1.57 -9.73
CA HIS A 144 -8.80 -2.79 -10.42
C HIS A 144 -7.71 -3.36 -11.32
N GLY A 145 -7.06 -2.50 -12.14
CA GLY A 145 -5.93 -2.90 -12.99
C GLY A 145 -4.71 -3.34 -12.17
N ALA A 146 -4.47 -2.70 -11.02
CA ALA A 146 -3.44 -3.14 -10.08
C ALA A 146 -3.74 -4.54 -9.53
N SER A 147 -4.99 -4.81 -9.13
CA SER A 147 -5.42 -6.14 -8.70
C SER A 147 -5.24 -7.20 -9.79
N GLU A 148 -5.61 -6.90 -11.04
CA GLU A 148 -5.38 -7.79 -12.18
C GLU A 148 -3.90 -8.08 -12.42
N GLN A 149 -3.04 -7.06 -12.34
CA GLN A 149 -1.61 -7.23 -12.53
C GLN A 149 -0.99 -8.06 -11.40
N ILE A 150 -1.40 -7.85 -10.17
CA ILE A 150 -0.97 -8.66 -9.03
C ILE A 150 -1.41 -10.13 -9.24
N PHE A 151 -2.66 -10.36 -9.63
CA PHE A 151 -3.16 -11.71 -9.90
C PHE A 151 -2.36 -12.44 -11.00
N LYS A 152 -1.96 -11.71 -12.06
CA LYS A 152 -1.14 -12.28 -13.17
C LYS A 152 0.31 -12.55 -12.75
N SER A 153 0.80 -11.89 -11.71
CA SER A 153 2.20 -11.95 -11.28
C SER A 153 2.43 -12.85 -10.07
N ILE A 154 1.41 -13.17 -9.31
CA ILE A 154 1.49 -14.02 -8.12
C ILE A 154 1.37 -15.51 -8.50
N LYS A 155 2.00 -16.39 -7.72
CA LYS A 155 1.86 -17.86 -7.87
C LYS A 155 0.44 -18.30 -7.49
N SER A 156 0.01 -19.45 -8.01
CA SER A 156 -1.30 -20.04 -7.69
C SER A 156 -1.49 -20.40 -6.20
N ASP A 157 -0.39 -20.60 -5.48
CA ASP A 157 -0.33 -20.82 -4.02
C ASP A 157 0.22 -19.61 -3.26
N GLY A 158 0.34 -18.47 -3.94
CA GLY A 158 0.81 -17.22 -3.39
C GLY A 158 -0.26 -16.49 -2.55
N SER A 159 0.18 -15.51 -1.78
CA SER A 159 -0.70 -14.68 -0.95
C SER A 159 -0.45 -13.20 -1.20
N TRP A 160 -1.52 -12.43 -1.26
CA TRP A 160 -1.47 -10.97 -1.32
C TRP A 160 -1.93 -10.39 0.01
N MET A 161 -1.04 -9.69 0.70
CA MET A 161 -1.35 -8.90 1.90
C MET A 161 -1.67 -7.46 1.51
N ILE A 162 -2.83 -6.98 1.96
CA ILE A 162 -3.27 -5.61 1.76
C ILE A 162 -3.45 -4.98 3.13
N VAL A 163 -2.72 -3.93 3.39
CA VAL A 163 -2.85 -3.13 4.61
C VAL A 163 -3.50 -1.81 4.23
N GLU A 164 -4.64 -1.50 4.84
CA GLU A 164 -5.40 -0.29 4.56
C GLU A 164 -5.77 0.45 5.84
N PRO A 165 -6.01 1.76 5.78
CA PRO A 165 -6.55 2.51 6.92
C PRO A 165 -7.84 1.88 7.44
N PHE A 166 -8.00 1.89 8.77
CA PHE A 166 -9.21 1.34 9.38
C PHE A 166 -10.46 2.11 8.95
N ALA A 167 -11.38 1.40 8.35
CA ALA A 167 -12.71 1.90 8.00
C ALA A 167 -13.76 0.80 8.14
N SER A 168 -14.95 1.16 8.62
CA SER A 168 -16.14 0.35 8.50
C SER A 168 -16.89 0.67 7.20
N ASP A 169 -17.62 -0.30 6.67
CA ASP A 169 -18.55 -0.09 5.55
C ASP A 169 -19.74 0.82 5.93
N LYS A 170 -20.01 0.98 7.23
CA LYS A 170 -21.05 1.84 7.75
C LYS A 170 -20.48 3.18 8.19
N LEU A 171 -21.01 4.25 7.63
CA LEU A 171 -20.55 5.62 7.90
C LEU A 171 -20.56 5.97 9.40
N GLU A 172 -21.64 5.61 10.09
CA GLU A 172 -21.85 5.90 11.51
C GLU A 172 -20.80 5.26 12.42
N GLU A 173 -20.24 4.12 12.04
CA GLU A 173 -19.17 3.43 12.78
C GLU A 173 -17.80 4.12 12.60
N ASN A 174 -17.66 4.97 11.60
CA ASN A 174 -16.47 5.78 11.34
C ASN A 174 -16.51 7.15 12.06
N HIS A 175 -17.60 7.49 12.76
CA HIS A 175 -17.74 8.72 13.53
C HIS A 175 -16.97 8.64 14.86
N ASN A 176 -15.65 8.54 14.77
CA ASN A 176 -14.73 8.44 15.90
C ASN A 176 -13.44 9.24 15.59
N PRO A 177 -12.54 9.47 16.56
CA PRO A 177 -11.31 10.25 16.34
C PRO A 177 -10.42 9.73 15.21
N ILE A 178 -10.33 8.42 15.02
CA ILE A 178 -9.52 7.80 13.95
C ILE A 178 -10.19 7.99 12.58
N GLY A 179 -11.50 7.75 12.49
CA GLY A 179 -12.27 8.03 11.28
C GLY A 179 -12.16 9.50 10.89
N ARG A 180 -12.26 10.44 11.85
CA ARG A 180 -12.07 11.88 11.60
C ARG A 180 -10.70 12.18 11.01
N LEU A 181 -9.63 11.57 11.54
CA LEU A 181 -8.27 11.71 11.03
C LEU A 181 -8.19 11.24 9.57
N PHE A 182 -8.67 10.02 9.29
CA PHE A 182 -8.58 9.44 7.96
C PHE A 182 -9.51 10.10 6.94
N TYR A 183 -10.70 10.59 7.32
CA TYR A 183 -11.51 11.42 6.42
C TYR A 183 -10.80 12.71 6.04
N GLY A 184 -10.14 13.38 6.99
CA GLY A 184 -9.35 14.58 6.73
C GLY A 184 -8.17 14.31 5.77
N ALA A 185 -7.42 13.24 6.00
CA ALA A 185 -6.34 12.82 5.12
C ALA A 185 -6.86 12.40 3.73
N SER A 186 -7.92 11.60 3.68
CA SER A 186 -8.56 11.14 2.45
C SER A 186 -9.02 12.31 1.57
N THR A 187 -9.68 13.30 2.18
CA THR A 187 -10.18 14.49 1.47
C THR A 187 -9.07 15.34 0.85
N SER A 188 -7.95 15.46 1.54
CA SER A 188 -6.86 16.36 1.12
C SER A 188 -5.73 15.68 0.34
N VAL A 189 -5.65 14.35 0.36
CA VAL A 189 -4.57 13.57 -0.28
C VAL A 189 -5.13 12.43 -1.12
N CYS A 190 -5.70 11.39 -0.50
CA CYS A 190 -5.98 10.12 -1.19
C CYS A 190 -7.00 10.28 -2.33
N VAL A 191 -8.13 10.92 -2.08
CA VAL A 191 -9.16 11.14 -3.12
C VAL A 191 -8.64 12.06 -4.22
N PRO A 192 -8.02 13.22 -3.93
CA PRO A 192 -7.40 14.04 -4.97
C PRO A 192 -6.35 13.30 -5.81
N CYS A 193 -5.51 12.46 -5.22
CA CYS A 193 -4.52 11.67 -5.96
C CYS A 193 -5.20 10.67 -6.92
N SER A 194 -6.18 9.93 -6.44
CA SER A 194 -6.93 8.99 -7.27
C SER A 194 -7.64 9.70 -8.43
N LEU A 195 -8.32 10.82 -8.16
CA LEU A 195 -9.05 11.59 -9.19
C LEU A 195 -8.10 12.16 -10.24
N ALA A 196 -6.94 12.70 -9.86
CA ALA A 196 -5.93 13.20 -10.79
C ALA A 196 -5.45 12.11 -11.76
N ALA A 197 -5.37 10.87 -11.27
CA ALA A 197 -5.07 9.69 -12.09
C ALA A 197 -6.33 9.06 -12.75
N LYS A 198 -7.47 9.77 -12.76
CA LYS A 198 -8.77 9.32 -13.28
C LYS A 198 -9.32 8.07 -12.59
N GLY A 199 -8.97 7.90 -11.35
CA GLY A 199 -9.38 6.78 -10.53
C GLY A 199 -10.75 6.96 -9.87
N PRO A 200 -11.23 5.93 -9.18
CA PRO A 200 -12.57 5.90 -8.57
C PRO A 200 -12.69 6.72 -7.28
N GLY A 201 -11.59 7.28 -6.75
CA GLY A 201 -11.60 8.03 -5.51
C GLY A 201 -12.04 7.20 -4.31
N LEU A 202 -11.54 5.97 -4.15
CA LEU A 202 -11.91 5.09 -3.03
C LEU A 202 -11.66 5.76 -1.69
N GLY A 203 -10.49 6.39 -1.53
CA GLY A 203 -10.07 7.10 -0.33
C GLY A 203 -9.78 6.20 0.87
N ALA A 204 -9.11 6.76 1.87
CA ALA A 204 -8.68 6.06 3.08
C ALA A 204 -9.84 5.47 3.92
N GLN A 205 -11.08 5.77 3.57
CA GLN A 205 -12.29 5.27 4.22
C GLN A 205 -13.10 4.34 3.28
N ALA A 206 -12.40 3.58 2.44
CA ALA A 206 -13.04 2.68 1.48
C ALA A 206 -13.91 1.61 2.14
N GLY A 207 -13.44 1.02 3.25
CA GLY A 207 -14.10 -0.07 3.95
C GLY A 207 -13.89 -1.45 3.30
N PRO A 208 -14.10 -2.54 4.07
CA PRO A 208 -13.83 -3.90 3.62
C PRO A 208 -14.56 -4.31 2.35
N ALA A 209 -15.83 -3.97 2.22
CA ALA A 209 -16.64 -4.37 1.06
C ALA A 209 -16.18 -3.74 -0.26
N LYS A 210 -15.64 -2.51 -0.24
CA LYS A 210 -15.08 -1.88 -1.43
C LYS A 210 -13.73 -2.49 -1.80
N ILE A 211 -12.86 -2.73 -0.81
CA ILE A 211 -11.57 -3.38 -1.02
C ILE A 211 -11.78 -4.81 -1.57
N GLU A 212 -12.70 -5.59 -1.00
CA GLU A 212 -13.03 -6.92 -1.50
C GLU A 212 -13.46 -6.90 -2.98
N ARG A 213 -14.31 -5.93 -3.38
CA ARG A 213 -14.72 -5.79 -4.78
C ARG A 213 -13.55 -5.52 -5.71
N VAL A 214 -12.63 -4.64 -5.31
CA VAL A 214 -11.41 -4.35 -6.07
C VAL A 214 -10.57 -5.62 -6.22
N VAL A 215 -10.32 -6.33 -5.12
CA VAL A 215 -9.51 -7.55 -5.10
C VAL A 215 -10.12 -8.64 -5.99
N LYS A 216 -11.41 -8.91 -5.81
CA LYS A 216 -12.11 -9.94 -6.59
C LYS A 216 -12.22 -9.61 -8.07
N SER A 217 -12.30 -8.32 -8.44
CA SER A 217 -12.31 -7.93 -9.85
C SER A 217 -11.01 -8.26 -10.58
N GLY A 218 -9.89 -8.40 -9.88
CA GLY A 218 -8.60 -8.82 -10.42
C GLY A 218 -8.48 -10.32 -10.67
N GLY A 219 -9.40 -11.13 -10.14
CA GLY A 219 -9.40 -12.59 -10.31
C GLY A 219 -9.21 -13.39 -9.01
N PHE A 220 -8.93 -12.75 -7.89
CA PHE A 220 -8.78 -13.42 -6.61
C PHE A 220 -10.09 -14.06 -6.15
N THR A 221 -10.02 -15.32 -5.69
CA THR A 221 -11.21 -16.06 -5.27
C THR A 221 -11.40 -16.06 -3.76
N LYS A 222 -10.33 -15.97 -3.00
CA LYS A 222 -10.34 -15.92 -1.54
C LYS A 222 -9.99 -14.52 -1.06
N PHE A 223 -10.74 -14.03 -0.09
CA PHE A 223 -10.49 -12.75 0.56
C PHE A 223 -10.97 -12.81 2.01
N ARG A 224 -10.13 -12.40 2.94
CA ARG A 224 -10.49 -12.34 4.37
C ARG A 224 -9.81 -11.17 5.07
N ILE A 225 -10.36 -10.75 6.17
CA ILE A 225 -9.65 -9.91 7.14
C ILE A 225 -8.76 -10.85 7.95
N ALA A 226 -7.44 -10.69 7.83
CA ALA A 226 -6.45 -11.46 8.58
C ALA A 226 -6.35 -10.95 10.03
N THR A 227 -6.20 -9.64 10.18
CA THR A 227 -6.18 -8.96 11.49
C THR A 227 -6.57 -7.49 11.35
N LYS A 228 -6.80 -6.82 12.46
CA LYS A 228 -7.08 -5.39 12.51
C LYS A 228 -6.61 -4.78 13.83
N ASN A 229 -6.28 -3.51 13.78
CA ASN A 229 -6.03 -2.66 14.94
C ASN A 229 -6.81 -1.33 14.79
N PRO A 230 -6.73 -0.38 15.72
CA PRO A 230 -7.47 0.88 15.60
C PRO A 230 -7.11 1.72 14.35
N PHE A 231 -5.94 1.54 13.77
CA PHE A 231 -5.45 2.33 12.63
C PHE A 231 -5.51 1.61 11.29
N ASN A 232 -5.38 0.28 11.27
CA ASN A 232 -5.30 -0.50 10.04
C ASN A 232 -6.18 -1.74 10.07
N ILE A 233 -6.62 -2.15 8.87
CA ILE A 233 -7.14 -3.48 8.58
C ILE A 233 -6.16 -4.16 7.65
N VAL A 234 -5.81 -5.41 7.97
CA VAL A 234 -4.98 -6.27 7.15
C VAL A 234 -5.85 -7.33 6.50
N TYR A 235 -5.83 -7.35 5.19
CA TYR A 235 -6.54 -8.33 4.39
C TYR A 235 -5.56 -9.33 3.79
N GLU A 236 -6.02 -10.54 3.59
CA GLU A 236 -5.35 -11.57 2.82
C GLU A 236 -6.21 -12.00 1.66
N ALA A 237 -5.61 -12.07 0.47
CA ALA A 237 -6.24 -12.57 -0.74
C ALA A 237 -5.37 -13.66 -1.39
N ASN A 238 -6.03 -14.70 -1.91
CA ASN A 238 -5.35 -15.78 -2.63
C ASN A 238 -6.08 -16.05 -3.96
N PRO A 239 -5.34 -16.48 -5.00
CA PRO A 239 -5.91 -16.89 -6.28
C PRO A 239 -7.01 -17.95 -6.20
#